data_3b88cd546bb0fac0b772f180065218e0
#
_entry.id   3b88cd546bb0fac0b772f180065218e0
#
_cell.length_a   1.000
_cell.length_b   1.000
_cell.length_c   1.000
_cell.angle_alpha   90.00
_cell.angle_beta   90.00
_cell.angle_gamma   90.00
#
_symmetry.space_group_name_H-M   'P 1'
#
loop_
_entity.id
_entity.type
_entity.pdbx_description
1 polymer ?
#
loop_
_entity_poly.entity_id
_entity_poly.type
_entity_poly.pdbx_seq_one_letter_code
_entity_poly.pdbx_strand_id
1 'polypeptide(L)'
;MRFDQPTAPHARPLVSVPVIMRRVLYALVPAMLCYTWYFGPGLLVNFALTAAAAVLTEATVLRLRGRPTRHALRDCSALVTAALLSFALPPFVPFWIPLLGGAIAITLAKQLYGGLGKNLFNPA
;
A
#
# COMPACT_ATOMS: atom_id res chain seq x y z
N MET A 1 -5.24 29.50 30.03
CA MET A 1 -4.67 28.20 30.43
C MET A 1 -4.18 27.48 29.19
N ARG A 2 -2.89 27.53 28.96
CA ARG A 2 -2.33 26.83 27.82
C ARG A 2 -2.23 25.34 28.14
N PHE A 3 -3.04 24.58 27.46
CA PHE A 3 -2.86 23.12 27.46
C PHE A 3 -1.73 22.78 26.48
N ASP A 4 -0.51 23.17 26.84
CA ASP A 4 0.70 22.74 26.13
C ASP A 4 1.09 21.31 26.51
N GLN A 5 0.18 20.58 27.08
CA GLN A 5 0.41 19.17 27.29
C GLN A 5 0.26 18.47 25.94
N PRO A 6 1.31 17.76 25.50
CA PRO A 6 1.12 16.84 24.42
C PRO A 6 -0.03 15.93 24.82
N THR A 7 -1.13 16.11 24.13
CA THR A 7 -2.31 15.30 24.29
C THR A 7 -1.91 13.85 24.06
N ALA A 8 -2.04 13.06 25.07
CA ALA A 8 -1.69 11.67 25.16
C ALA A 8 -0.18 11.43 25.27
N PRO A 9 0.18 10.34 25.95
CA PRO A 9 1.54 9.87 25.87
C PRO A 9 1.80 9.54 24.42
N HIS A 10 2.27 10.52 23.71
CA HIS A 10 2.87 10.27 22.42
C HIS A 10 4.16 9.53 22.69
N ALA A 11 4.02 8.25 23.07
CA ALA A 11 5.05 7.33 22.74
C ALA A 11 5.23 7.49 21.24
N ARG A 12 6.21 8.28 20.83
CA ARG A 12 6.68 8.28 19.46
C ARG A 12 6.82 6.81 19.10
N PRO A 13 6.14 6.32 18.05
CA PRO A 13 6.32 4.94 17.69
C PRO A 13 7.83 4.72 17.55
N LEU A 14 8.37 3.80 18.32
CA LEU A 14 9.77 3.39 18.25
C LEU A 14 10.14 2.90 16.85
N VAL A 15 9.13 2.72 16.00
CA VAL A 15 9.26 2.16 14.66
C VAL A 15 8.57 3.10 13.69
N SER A 16 9.27 3.57 12.66
CA SER A 16 8.70 4.40 11.61
C SER A 16 7.75 3.62 10.70
N VAL A 17 6.82 4.32 10.04
CA VAL A 17 5.87 3.72 9.09
C VAL A 17 6.57 2.87 8.01
N PRO A 18 7.68 3.32 7.36
CA PRO A 18 8.37 2.48 6.38
C PRO A 18 8.85 1.13 6.93
N VAL A 19 9.29 1.11 8.19
CA VAL A 19 9.75 -0.14 8.82
C VAL A 19 8.57 -1.07 9.08
N ILE A 20 7.44 -0.54 9.55
CA ILE A 20 6.22 -1.32 9.77
C ILE A 20 5.74 -1.92 8.45
N MET A 21 5.68 -1.14 7.38
CA MET A 21 5.22 -1.60 6.07
C MET A 21 6.12 -2.70 5.51
N ARG A 22 7.43 -2.57 5.65
CA ARG A 22 8.37 -3.63 5.25
C ARG A 22 8.19 -4.90 6.06
N ARG A 23 7.95 -4.79 7.37
CA ARG A 23 7.67 -5.96 8.21
C ARG A 23 6.39 -6.67 7.80
N VAL A 24 5.35 -5.92 7.44
CA VAL A 24 4.11 -6.48 6.90
C VAL A 24 4.37 -7.25 5.61
N LEU A 25 5.17 -6.68 4.69
CA LEU A 25 5.54 -7.36 3.46
C LEU A 25 6.29 -8.67 3.73
N TYR A 26 7.26 -8.65 4.64
CA TYR A 26 7.99 -9.87 5.01
C TYR A 26 7.07 -10.91 5.65
N ALA A 27 6.13 -10.48 6.48
CA ALA A 27 5.15 -11.38 7.08
C ALA A 27 4.20 -12.01 6.06
N LEU A 28 3.94 -11.31 4.94
CA LEU A 28 3.09 -11.82 3.86
C LEU A 28 3.82 -12.81 2.95
N VAL A 29 5.15 -12.81 2.92
CA VAL A 29 5.93 -13.70 2.04
C VAL A 29 5.58 -15.18 2.24
N PRO A 30 5.53 -15.74 3.46
CA PRO A 30 5.13 -17.14 3.65
C PRO A 30 3.73 -17.42 3.11
N ALA A 31 2.79 -16.51 3.33
CA ALA A 31 1.43 -16.64 2.83
C ALA A 31 1.38 -16.63 1.29
N MET A 32 2.16 -15.73 0.67
CA MET A 32 2.26 -15.68 -0.80
C MET A 32 2.87 -16.97 -1.38
N LEU A 33 3.89 -17.52 -0.72
CA LEU A 33 4.50 -18.77 -1.14
C LEU A 33 3.51 -19.94 -1.02
N CYS A 34 2.81 -20.05 0.10
CA CYS A 34 1.79 -21.08 0.30
C CYS A 34 0.66 -20.95 -0.72
N TYR A 35 0.17 -19.74 -0.93
CA TYR A 35 -0.89 -19.48 -1.90
C TYR A 35 -0.45 -19.86 -3.32
N THR A 36 0.75 -19.48 -3.72
CA THR A 36 1.30 -19.80 -5.03
C THR A 36 1.49 -21.33 -5.20
N TRP A 37 1.88 -22.00 -4.13
CA TRP A 37 2.02 -23.46 -4.14
C TRP A 37 0.70 -24.18 -4.42
N TYR A 38 -0.39 -23.73 -3.78
CA TYR A 38 -1.70 -24.37 -3.91
C TYR A 38 -2.51 -23.90 -5.12
N PHE A 39 -2.41 -22.64 -5.50
CA PHE A 39 -3.25 -22.04 -6.52
C PHE A 39 -2.50 -21.60 -7.78
N GLY A 40 -1.19 -21.78 -7.82
CA GLY A 40 -0.37 -21.42 -8.96
C GLY A 40 0.11 -19.97 -8.94
N PRO A 41 0.82 -19.52 -10.00
CA PRO A 41 1.50 -18.24 -10.03
C PRO A 41 0.57 -17.02 -10.23
N GLY A 42 -0.74 -17.21 -10.35
CA GLY A 42 -1.69 -16.13 -10.59
C GLY A 42 -1.62 -15.02 -9.56
N LEU A 43 -1.42 -15.35 -8.27
CA LEU A 43 -1.24 -14.36 -7.21
C LEU A 43 -0.01 -13.47 -7.48
N LEU A 44 1.11 -14.05 -7.88
CA LEU A 44 2.33 -13.31 -8.15
C LEU A 44 2.17 -12.36 -9.34
N VAL A 45 1.47 -12.80 -10.37
CA VAL A 45 1.14 -11.95 -11.53
C VAL A 45 0.24 -10.78 -11.10
N ASN A 46 -0.81 -11.07 -10.35
CA ASN A 46 -1.71 -10.04 -9.82
C ASN A 46 -0.95 -9.05 -8.94
N PHE A 47 -0.08 -9.55 -8.08
CA PHE A 47 0.75 -8.70 -7.23
C PHE A 47 1.67 -7.79 -8.05
N ALA A 48 2.35 -8.34 -9.06
CA ALA A 48 3.23 -7.54 -9.93
C ALA A 48 2.47 -6.45 -10.68
N LEU A 49 1.31 -6.78 -11.25
CA LEU A 49 0.47 -5.81 -11.98
C LEU A 49 -0.08 -4.74 -11.04
N THR A 50 -0.62 -5.15 -9.90
CA THR A 50 -1.17 -4.23 -8.89
C THR A 50 -0.08 -3.32 -8.32
N ALA A 51 1.09 -3.88 -8.02
CA ALA A 51 2.23 -3.12 -7.51
C ALA A 51 2.71 -2.08 -8.52
N ALA A 52 2.86 -2.47 -9.79
CA ALA A 52 3.24 -1.55 -10.85
C ALA A 52 2.23 -0.41 -10.98
N ALA A 53 0.95 -0.71 -11.05
CA ALA A 53 -0.12 0.30 -11.14
C ALA A 53 -0.13 1.20 -9.90
N ALA A 54 -0.03 0.64 -8.70
CA ALA A 54 -0.04 1.40 -7.46
C ALA A 54 1.14 2.36 -7.37
N VAL A 55 2.35 1.89 -7.65
CA VAL A 55 3.56 2.72 -7.58
C VAL A 55 3.53 3.82 -8.64
N LEU A 56 3.16 3.48 -9.88
CA LEU A 56 3.07 4.47 -10.95
C LEU A 56 2.00 5.53 -10.67
N THR A 57 0.85 5.13 -10.17
CA THR A 57 -0.23 6.05 -9.81
C THR A 57 0.21 6.96 -8.67
N GLU A 58 0.82 6.42 -7.63
CA GLU A 58 1.32 7.21 -6.51
C GLU A 58 2.36 8.23 -6.99
N ALA A 59 3.34 7.80 -7.78
CA ALA A 59 4.36 8.68 -8.33
C ALA A 59 3.74 9.80 -9.19
N THR A 60 2.78 9.47 -10.03
CA THR A 60 2.09 10.44 -10.91
C THR A 60 1.32 11.47 -10.09
N VAL A 61 0.52 11.03 -9.13
CA VAL A 61 -0.29 11.92 -8.30
C VAL A 61 0.61 12.84 -7.47
N LEU A 62 1.68 12.32 -6.90
CA LEU A 62 2.63 13.12 -6.11
C LEU A 62 3.34 14.17 -6.96
N ARG A 63 3.73 13.81 -8.19
CA ARG A 63 4.32 14.76 -9.13
C ARG A 63 3.35 15.88 -9.49
N LEU A 64 2.09 15.54 -9.78
CA LEU A 64 1.07 16.52 -10.09
C LEU A 64 0.78 17.46 -8.92
N ARG A 65 0.94 16.97 -7.68
CA ARG A 65 0.78 17.78 -6.47
C ARG A 65 2.05 18.52 -6.04
N GLY A 66 3.13 18.39 -6.78
CA GLY A 66 4.41 19.02 -6.44
C GLY A 66 5.05 18.50 -5.16
N ARG A 67 4.70 17.30 -4.73
CA ARG A 67 5.27 16.68 -3.52
C ARG A 67 6.47 15.80 -3.88
N PRO A 68 7.46 15.65 -2.96
CA PRO A 68 8.59 14.77 -3.21
C PRO A 68 8.12 13.32 -3.30
N THR A 69 8.35 12.71 -4.47
CA THR A 69 7.93 11.33 -4.73
C THR A 69 8.83 10.32 -4.05
N ARG A 70 10.11 10.61 -3.96
CA ARG A 70 11.12 9.69 -3.44
C ARG A 70 10.83 9.27 -2.00
N HIS A 71 10.47 10.22 -1.13
CA HIS A 71 10.19 9.95 0.27
C HIS A 71 8.90 9.15 0.44
N ALA A 72 7.87 9.52 -0.29
CA ALA A 72 6.56 8.84 -0.21
C ALA A 72 6.62 7.41 -0.74
N LEU A 73 7.41 7.14 -1.80
CA LEU A 73 7.55 5.80 -2.36
C LEU A 73 8.39 4.87 -1.47
N ARG A 74 9.23 5.43 -0.60
CA ARG A 74 10.07 4.64 0.31
C ARG A 74 9.31 4.00 1.46
N ASP A 75 8.10 4.45 1.75
CA ASP A 75 7.31 3.89 2.85
C ASP A 75 6.76 2.49 2.56
N CYS A 76 6.85 2.03 1.32
CA CYS A 76 6.37 0.72 0.88
C CYS A 76 4.86 0.49 1.05
N SER A 77 4.07 1.53 1.35
CA SER A 77 2.64 1.40 1.56
C SER A 77 1.90 0.98 0.28
N ALA A 78 2.36 1.45 -0.89
CA ALA A 78 1.82 1.03 -2.17
C ALA A 78 2.01 -0.47 -2.40
N LEU A 79 3.16 -1.00 -2.00
CA LEU A 79 3.44 -2.43 -2.11
C LEU A 79 2.59 -3.26 -1.15
N VAL A 80 2.36 -2.80 0.07
CA VAL A 80 1.45 -3.46 1.02
C VAL A 80 0.03 -3.48 0.46
N THR A 81 -0.45 -2.35 -0.06
CA THR A 81 -1.76 -2.26 -0.70
C THR A 81 -1.87 -3.25 -1.87
N ALA A 82 -0.83 -3.32 -2.71
CA ALA A 82 -0.79 -4.24 -3.83
C ALA A 82 -0.83 -5.70 -3.37
N ALA A 83 -0.08 -6.04 -2.32
CA ALA A 83 -0.06 -7.39 -1.77
C ALA A 83 -1.44 -7.80 -1.23
N LEU A 84 -2.06 -6.95 -0.41
CA LEU A 84 -3.37 -7.22 0.16
C LEU A 84 -4.45 -7.31 -0.91
N LEU A 85 -4.42 -6.42 -1.89
CA LEU A 85 -5.37 -6.43 -2.99
C LEU A 85 -5.21 -7.68 -3.85
N SER A 86 -3.97 -8.11 -4.12
CA SER A 86 -3.73 -9.32 -4.90
C SER A 86 -4.23 -10.59 -4.20
N PHE A 87 -4.19 -10.65 -2.87
CA PHE A 87 -4.83 -11.73 -2.10
C PHE A 87 -6.34 -11.71 -2.21
N ALA A 88 -6.94 -10.53 -2.33
CA ALA A 88 -8.38 -10.38 -2.47
C ALA A 88 -8.90 -10.72 -3.87
N LEU A 89 -8.03 -10.67 -4.87
CA LEU A 89 -8.40 -10.98 -6.26
C LEU A 89 -8.25 -12.47 -6.55
N PRO A 90 -9.15 -13.05 -7.38
CA PRO A 90 -8.95 -14.42 -7.87
C PRO A 90 -7.63 -14.55 -8.65
N PRO A 91 -6.99 -15.74 -8.64
CA PRO A 91 -5.69 -15.93 -9.30
C PRO A 91 -5.66 -15.67 -10.81
N PHE A 92 -6.79 -15.86 -11.48
CA PHE A 92 -6.88 -15.80 -12.95
C PHE A 92 -7.81 -14.68 -13.43
N VAL A 93 -7.72 -13.50 -12.81
CA VAL A 93 -8.45 -12.33 -13.31
C VAL A 93 -7.79 -11.77 -14.57
N PRO A 94 -8.55 -11.10 -15.47
CA PRO A 94 -7.96 -10.36 -16.57
C PRO A 94 -6.93 -9.34 -16.06
N PHE A 95 -5.85 -9.12 -16.81
CA PHE A 95 -4.73 -8.26 -16.40
C PHE A 95 -5.13 -6.82 -16.08
N TRP A 96 -6.19 -6.31 -16.69
CA TRP A 96 -6.66 -4.93 -16.46
C TRP A 96 -7.30 -4.75 -15.07
N ILE A 97 -7.82 -5.80 -14.46
CA ILE A 97 -8.43 -5.73 -13.12
C ILE A 97 -7.41 -5.39 -12.03
N PRO A 98 -6.27 -6.08 -11.92
CA PRO A 98 -5.22 -5.69 -10.97
C PRO A 98 -4.68 -4.29 -11.23
N LEU A 99 -4.53 -3.90 -12.48
CA LEU A 99 -4.04 -2.57 -12.86
C LEU A 99 -5.00 -1.48 -12.41
N LEU A 100 -6.29 -1.60 -12.75
CA LEU A 100 -7.30 -0.64 -12.32
C LEU A 100 -7.48 -0.64 -10.80
N GLY A 101 -7.50 -1.81 -10.19
CA GLY A 101 -7.63 -1.93 -8.74
C GLY A 101 -6.51 -1.22 -7.99
N GLY A 102 -5.27 -1.41 -8.42
CA GLY A 102 -4.11 -0.73 -7.85
C GLY A 102 -4.18 0.79 -8.03
N ALA A 103 -4.52 1.24 -9.23
CA ALA A 103 -4.66 2.67 -9.53
C ALA A 103 -5.78 3.31 -8.71
N ILE A 104 -6.94 2.69 -8.65
CA ILE A 104 -8.10 3.19 -7.90
C ILE A 104 -7.79 3.21 -6.39
N ALA A 105 -7.21 2.15 -5.86
CA ALA A 105 -6.89 2.06 -4.44
C ALA A 105 -5.95 3.20 -4.02
N ILE A 106 -4.91 3.47 -4.78
CA ILE A 106 -3.96 4.54 -4.46
C ILE A 106 -4.60 5.92 -4.67
N THR A 107 -5.29 6.14 -5.78
CA THR A 107 -5.85 7.44 -6.11
C THR A 107 -6.97 7.84 -5.13
N LEU A 108 -7.93 6.96 -4.93
CA LEU A 108 -9.11 7.28 -4.12
C LEU A 108 -8.84 7.13 -2.63
N ALA A 109 -8.29 5.99 -2.22
CA ALA A 109 -8.20 5.68 -0.80
C ALA A 109 -6.97 6.30 -0.12
N LYS A 110 -5.87 6.45 -0.82
CA LYS A 110 -4.64 6.99 -0.24
C LYS A 110 -4.45 8.47 -0.53
N GLN A 111 -4.52 8.88 -1.79
CA GLN A 111 -4.11 10.23 -2.18
C GLN A 111 -5.20 11.29 -1.99
N LEU A 112 -6.47 10.97 -2.20
CA LEU A 112 -7.55 11.92 -2.00
C LEU A 112 -7.74 12.30 -0.54
N TYR A 113 -7.48 11.38 0.38
CA TYR A 113 -7.63 11.62 1.82
C TYR A 113 -6.35 12.11 2.50
N GLY A 114 -5.34 12.50 1.73
CA GLY A 114 -4.12 13.11 2.27
C GLY A 114 -3.03 12.15 2.71
N GLY A 115 -3.16 10.85 2.43
CA GLY A 115 -2.16 9.83 2.70
C GLY A 115 -2.42 8.99 3.94
N LEU A 116 -1.42 8.21 4.35
CA LEU A 116 -1.52 7.34 5.52
C LEU A 116 -1.77 8.14 6.80
N GLY A 117 -2.57 7.63 7.69
CA GLY A 117 -2.91 8.24 8.96
C GLY A 117 -4.08 9.22 8.91
N LYS A 118 -4.41 9.75 7.75
CA LYS A 118 -5.59 10.60 7.53
C LYS A 118 -6.71 9.86 6.79
N ASN A 119 -6.45 8.64 6.38
CA ASN A 119 -7.40 7.83 5.65
C ASN A 119 -8.26 7.02 6.62
N LEU A 120 -9.57 7.13 6.50
CA LEU A 120 -10.54 6.40 7.32
C LEU A 120 -10.74 4.95 6.82
N PHE A 121 -10.31 4.64 5.61
CA PHE A 121 -10.53 3.36 4.94
C PHE A 121 -9.22 2.69 4.57
N ASN A 122 -9.18 1.37 4.69
CA ASN A 122 -8.08 0.58 4.13
C ASN A 122 -8.12 0.67 2.60
N PRO A 123 -7.03 1.07 1.92
CA PRO A 123 -6.99 1.15 0.46
C PRO A 123 -7.25 -0.18 -0.24
N ALA A 124 -6.85 -1.27 0.39
CA ALA A 124 -7.10 -2.60 -0.16
C ALA A 124 -8.55 -3.03 -0.02
#